data_87a176869008537278e8b9ff9b220aad
#
_entry.id   87a176869008537278e8b9ff9b220aad
#
_cell.length_a   1.000
_cell.length_b   1.000
_cell.length_c   1.000
_cell.angle_alpha   90.00
_cell.angle_beta   90.00
_cell.angle_gamma   90.00
#
_symmetry.space_group_name_H-M   'P 1'
#
loop_
_entity.id
_entity.type
_entity.pdbx_description
1 polymer ?
#
loop_
_entity_poly.entity_id
_entity_poly.type
_entity_poly.pdbx_seq_one_letter_code
_entity_poly.pdbx_strand_id
1 'polypeptide(L)'
;RFAQHHLHFHHLGRHFMVISKKLSLITIGILISILLISPLIDQQISNHFMNQDSIFGTLFQNYGLFPPTLILIISTVILNYYIFTTFQNKLAKILTLLISFIFTLIKTNEFVSETAQYMLSTSENIKNHKPMGMANNEGNAGNALSLGMSFFISLITIIIITIICYQFWLKHTNNQELDHLFKVSLISFMILFIGLELVDSLKHLWGRFRPYEITDKAGHFTHWLTINGNTGHSSFPSGHTGNGAFLMFIAFYFKKLRTQKIVFSIGLCYSILMALSRIRIGAHFTSDVTMSLLIMFSLMVIADFIINKVISRHKNKLSKD
;
A
#
# COMPACT_ATOMS: atom_id res chain seq x y z
N ARG A 1 0.83 36.93 -35.08
CA ARG A 1 1.15 36.57 -33.66
C ARG A 1 -0.01 35.93 -32.88
N PHE A 2 -1.22 35.78 -33.47
CA PHE A 2 -2.37 35.12 -32.80
C PHE A 2 -2.53 33.64 -33.10
N ALA A 3 -1.81 33.05 -34.06
CA ALA A 3 -1.97 31.64 -34.46
C ALA A 3 -1.13 30.64 -33.65
N GLN A 4 -0.14 31.07 -32.87
CA GLN A 4 0.72 30.15 -32.12
C GLN A 4 0.20 29.76 -30.72
N HIS A 5 -0.79 30.50 -30.17
CA HIS A 5 -1.39 30.18 -28.88
C HIS A 5 -2.46 29.09 -28.93
N HIS A 6 -3.05 28.80 -30.09
CA HIS A 6 -4.08 27.76 -30.24
C HIS A 6 -3.55 26.33 -30.35
N LEU A 7 -2.30 26.13 -30.74
CA LEU A 7 -1.70 24.80 -30.90
C LEU A 7 -1.26 24.14 -29.59
N HIS A 8 -1.10 24.93 -28.52
CA HIS A 8 -0.71 24.38 -27.21
C HIS A 8 -1.89 23.84 -26.39
N PHE A 9 -3.14 24.21 -26.72
CA PHE A 9 -4.34 23.78 -26.01
C PHE A 9 -4.92 22.44 -26.47
N HIS A 10 -4.60 21.97 -27.67
CA HIS A 10 -5.12 20.70 -28.22
C HIS A 10 -4.44 19.44 -27.67
N HIS A 11 -3.27 19.52 -27.01
CA HIS A 11 -2.59 18.36 -26.42
C HIS A 11 -3.02 18.04 -24.96
N LEU A 12 -3.82 18.90 -24.32
CA LEU A 12 -4.30 18.72 -22.95
C LEU A 12 -5.55 17.81 -22.81
N GLY A 13 -6.09 17.32 -23.93
CA GLY A 13 -7.40 16.63 -24.00
C GLY A 13 -7.41 15.13 -23.84
N ARG A 14 -6.29 14.42 -23.93
CA ARG A 14 -6.24 12.97 -23.72
C ARG A 14 -5.53 12.66 -22.42
N HIS A 15 -6.29 12.37 -21.37
CA HIS A 15 -5.74 11.70 -20.20
C HIS A 15 -5.40 10.26 -20.61
N PHE A 16 -4.12 10.00 -20.81
CA PHE A 16 -3.63 8.64 -21.02
C PHE A 16 -3.65 7.93 -19.68
N MET A 17 -4.26 6.74 -19.64
CA MET A 17 -4.18 5.86 -18.47
C MET A 17 -2.71 5.55 -18.16
N VAL A 18 -2.36 5.59 -16.89
CA VAL A 18 -1.02 5.19 -16.41
C VAL A 18 -0.77 3.72 -16.78
N ILE A 19 -1.82 2.91 -16.59
CA ILE A 19 -1.82 1.48 -16.87
C ILE A 19 -2.58 1.25 -18.17
N SER A 20 -1.87 0.92 -19.26
CA SER A 20 -2.53 0.61 -20.52
C SER A 20 -3.37 -0.67 -20.40
N LYS A 21 -4.48 -0.74 -21.14
CA LYS A 21 -5.34 -1.95 -21.18
C LYS A 21 -4.54 -3.22 -21.50
N LYS A 22 -3.60 -3.13 -22.45
CA LYS A 22 -2.73 -4.26 -22.82
C LYS A 22 -1.87 -4.71 -21.62
N LEU A 23 -1.23 -3.76 -20.92
CA LEU A 23 -0.42 -4.07 -19.74
C LEU A 23 -1.27 -4.67 -18.62
N SER A 24 -2.46 -4.13 -18.38
CA SER A 24 -3.39 -4.68 -17.39
C SER A 24 -3.75 -6.14 -17.67
N LEU A 25 -4.14 -6.44 -18.90
CA LEU A 25 -4.52 -7.80 -19.31
C LEU A 25 -3.34 -8.77 -19.21
N ILE A 26 -2.15 -8.37 -19.64
CA ILE A 26 -0.94 -9.20 -19.57
C ILE A 26 -0.59 -9.47 -18.09
N THR A 27 -0.54 -8.44 -17.24
CA THR A 27 -0.16 -8.59 -15.82
C THR A 27 -1.18 -9.46 -15.08
N ILE A 28 -2.47 -9.20 -15.24
CA ILE A 28 -3.52 -10.02 -14.64
C ILE A 28 -3.46 -11.46 -15.14
N GLY A 29 -3.26 -11.66 -16.44
CA GLY A 29 -3.11 -13.00 -17.04
C GLY A 29 -1.92 -13.77 -16.46
N ILE A 30 -0.77 -13.12 -16.28
CA ILE A 30 0.42 -13.72 -15.63
C ILE A 30 0.10 -14.11 -14.18
N LEU A 31 -0.49 -13.21 -13.40
CA LEU A 31 -0.81 -13.48 -11.99
C LEU A 31 -1.82 -14.63 -11.84
N ILE A 32 -2.84 -14.67 -12.70
CA ILE A 32 -3.80 -15.80 -12.72
C ILE A 32 -3.08 -17.10 -13.11
N SER A 33 -2.20 -17.08 -14.10
CA SER A 33 -1.44 -18.28 -14.51
C SER A 33 -0.58 -18.81 -13.37
N ILE A 34 0.10 -17.93 -12.61
CA ILE A 34 0.87 -18.32 -11.42
C ILE A 34 -0.05 -18.94 -10.37
N LEU A 35 -1.22 -18.35 -10.10
CA LEU A 35 -2.19 -18.92 -9.15
C LEU A 35 -2.70 -20.30 -9.56
N LEU A 36 -2.95 -20.53 -10.84
CA LEU A 36 -3.39 -21.82 -11.35
C LEU A 36 -2.32 -22.92 -11.23
N ILE A 37 -1.05 -22.55 -11.35
CA ILE A 37 0.09 -23.48 -11.24
C ILE A 37 0.50 -23.69 -9.77
N SER A 38 0.29 -22.70 -8.92
CA SER A 38 0.77 -22.68 -7.54
C SER A 38 0.36 -23.90 -6.67
N PRO A 39 -0.81 -24.53 -6.83
CA PRO A 39 -1.13 -25.74 -6.10
C PRO A 39 -0.09 -26.86 -6.26
N LEU A 40 0.58 -26.90 -7.39
CA LEU A 40 1.59 -27.93 -7.70
C LEU A 40 2.99 -27.57 -7.19
N ILE A 41 3.29 -26.26 -6.99
CA ILE A 41 4.66 -25.79 -6.75
C ILE A 41 4.85 -25.05 -5.42
N ASP A 42 3.78 -24.63 -4.74
CA ASP A 42 3.85 -23.80 -3.51
C ASP A 42 4.77 -24.41 -2.45
N GLN A 43 4.53 -25.67 -2.11
CA GLN A 43 5.31 -26.36 -1.07
C GLN A 43 6.76 -26.60 -1.50
N GLN A 44 6.97 -26.96 -2.76
CA GLN A 44 8.31 -27.20 -3.32
C GLN A 44 9.14 -25.92 -3.34
N ILE A 45 8.56 -24.79 -3.81
CA ILE A 45 9.22 -23.50 -3.81
C ILE A 45 9.55 -23.10 -2.37
N SER A 46 8.59 -23.22 -1.45
CA SER A 46 8.80 -22.86 -0.06
C SER A 46 9.95 -23.66 0.56
N ASN A 47 9.93 -24.99 0.42
CA ASN A 47 10.98 -25.86 0.98
C ASN A 47 12.38 -25.56 0.42
N HIS A 48 12.47 -25.13 -0.84
CA HIS A 48 13.75 -24.83 -1.48
C HIS A 48 14.27 -23.43 -1.17
N PHE A 49 13.38 -22.43 -1.11
CA PHE A 49 13.78 -21.02 -1.01
C PHE A 49 13.68 -20.45 0.40
N MET A 50 12.99 -21.11 1.33
CA MET A 50 12.84 -20.62 2.70
C MET A 50 14.18 -20.50 3.41
N ASN A 51 14.44 -19.31 3.96
CA ASN A 51 15.57 -19.01 4.83
C ASN A 51 15.19 -17.88 5.78
N GLN A 52 14.94 -18.21 7.03
CA GLN A 52 14.54 -17.25 8.06
C GLN A 52 15.69 -16.35 8.52
N ASP A 53 16.96 -16.66 8.19
CA ASP A 53 18.13 -15.79 8.41
C ASP A 53 18.39 -14.80 7.25
N SER A 54 17.45 -14.66 6.34
CA SER A 54 17.59 -13.75 5.21
C SER A 54 17.52 -12.29 5.64
N ILE A 55 18.62 -11.55 5.50
CA ILE A 55 18.67 -10.08 5.71
C ILE A 55 17.62 -9.40 4.82
N PHE A 56 17.53 -9.79 3.54
CA PHE A 56 16.55 -9.23 2.61
C PHE A 56 15.11 -9.43 3.12
N GLY A 57 14.77 -10.65 3.54
CA GLY A 57 13.44 -10.95 4.08
C GLY A 57 13.13 -10.17 5.36
N THR A 58 14.09 -10.08 6.27
CA THR A 58 13.96 -9.38 7.55
C THR A 58 13.83 -7.86 7.38
N LEU A 59 14.60 -7.25 6.46
CA LEU A 59 14.47 -5.83 6.16
C LEU A 59 13.06 -5.47 5.66
N PHE A 60 12.53 -6.25 4.72
CA PHE A 60 11.17 -6.04 4.23
C PHE A 60 10.10 -6.35 5.30
N GLN A 61 10.34 -7.30 6.19
CA GLN A 61 9.46 -7.57 7.32
C GLN A 61 9.37 -6.38 8.26
N ASN A 62 10.52 -5.83 8.65
CA ASN A 62 10.59 -4.79 9.67
C ASN A 62 10.15 -3.42 9.15
N TYR A 63 10.51 -3.06 7.92
CA TYR A 63 10.34 -1.71 7.41
C TYR A 63 9.38 -1.61 6.22
N GLY A 64 8.95 -2.72 5.65
CA GLY A 64 8.23 -2.73 4.38
C GLY A 64 6.77 -2.31 4.45
N LEU A 65 6.19 -2.14 5.63
CA LEU A 65 4.75 -1.84 5.81
C LEU A 65 4.39 -0.35 5.68
N PHE A 66 5.36 0.53 5.39
CA PHE A 66 5.14 1.98 5.34
C PHE A 66 4.17 2.49 4.24
N PRO A 67 3.94 1.82 3.07
CA PRO A 67 3.21 2.43 1.97
C PRO A 67 1.77 2.86 2.29
N PRO A 68 0.93 2.09 2.98
CA PRO A 68 -0.42 2.54 3.35
C PRO A 68 -0.40 3.81 4.21
N THR A 69 0.48 3.85 5.22
CA THR A 69 0.63 5.00 6.11
C THR A 69 1.14 6.22 5.37
N LEU A 70 2.10 6.06 4.45
CA LEU A 70 2.59 7.14 3.61
C LEU A 70 1.47 7.76 2.77
N ILE A 71 0.66 6.93 2.10
CA ILE A 71 -0.46 7.40 1.28
C ILE A 71 -1.52 8.06 2.17
N LEU A 72 -1.81 7.49 3.33
CA LEU A 72 -2.74 8.08 4.29
C LEU A 72 -2.32 9.49 4.67
N ILE A 73 -1.05 9.69 5.06
CA ILE A 73 -0.54 11.00 5.44
C ILE A 73 -0.59 11.98 4.26
N ILE A 74 -0.10 11.58 3.07
CA ILE A 74 -0.15 12.41 1.86
C ILE A 74 -1.59 12.86 1.57
N SER A 75 -2.52 11.91 1.57
CA SER A 75 -3.94 12.18 1.30
C SER A 75 -4.54 13.15 2.31
N THR A 76 -4.27 12.91 3.60
CA THR A 76 -4.78 13.77 4.68
C THR A 76 -4.21 15.18 4.59
N VAL A 77 -2.91 15.33 4.30
CA VAL A 77 -2.27 16.64 4.14
C VAL A 77 -2.90 17.41 2.98
N ILE A 78 -3.13 16.78 1.85
CA ILE A 78 -3.78 17.39 0.68
C ILE A 78 -5.23 17.78 1.00
N LEU A 79 -5.99 16.87 1.62
CA LEU A 79 -7.36 17.15 2.03
C LEU A 79 -7.44 18.31 3.03
N ASN A 80 -6.57 18.34 4.01
CA ASN A 80 -6.50 19.41 5.00
C ASN A 80 -6.15 20.75 4.36
N TYR A 81 -5.22 20.78 3.41
CA TYR A 81 -4.90 21.99 2.66
C TYR A 81 -6.08 22.47 1.83
N TYR A 82 -6.79 21.55 1.15
CA TYR A 82 -8.02 21.88 0.41
C TYR A 82 -9.09 22.45 1.33
N ILE A 83 -9.38 21.82 2.46
CA ILE A 83 -10.35 22.29 3.45
C ILE A 83 -9.95 23.66 4.00
N PHE A 84 -8.66 23.85 4.32
CA PHE A 84 -8.15 25.10 4.84
C PHE A 84 -8.36 26.27 3.86
N THR A 85 -8.18 26.03 2.57
CA THR A 85 -8.29 27.07 1.52
C THR A 85 -9.71 27.32 1.01
N THR A 86 -10.61 26.31 1.09
CA THR A 86 -11.94 26.40 0.44
C THR A 86 -13.10 26.54 1.42
N PHE A 87 -13.00 26.02 2.65
CA PHE A 87 -14.11 26.07 3.61
C PHE A 87 -14.26 27.49 4.20
N GLN A 88 -15.47 28.03 4.13
CA GLN A 88 -15.81 29.34 4.70
C GLN A 88 -16.22 29.27 6.18
N ASN A 89 -16.93 28.19 6.57
CA ASN A 89 -17.36 28.01 7.95
C ASN A 89 -16.16 27.66 8.84
N LYS A 90 -15.79 28.58 9.76
CA LYS A 90 -14.63 28.42 10.65
C LYS A 90 -14.74 27.21 11.57
N LEU A 91 -15.92 26.96 12.15
CA LEU A 91 -16.12 25.84 13.08
C LEU A 91 -15.99 24.51 12.36
N ALA A 92 -16.68 24.34 11.22
CA ALA A 92 -16.58 23.15 10.40
C ALA A 92 -15.13 22.89 9.95
N LYS A 93 -14.42 23.94 9.53
CA LYS A 93 -13.01 23.87 9.16
C LYS A 93 -12.15 23.32 10.31
N ILE A 94 -12.22 23.92 11.50
CA ILE A 94 -11.43 23.53 12.66
C ILE A 94 -11.74 22.07 13.06
N LEU A 95 -13.02 21.70 13.15
CA LEU A 95 -13.43 20.36 13.53
C LEU A 95 -12.94 19.30 12.54
N THR A 96 -13.07 19.55 11.24
CA THR A 96 -12.62 18.61 10.21
C THR A 96 -11.10 18.43 10.24
N LEU A 97 -10.34 19.54 10.36
CA LEU A 97 -8.88 19.48 10.46
C LEU A 97 -8.43 18.73 11.71
N LEU A 98 -9.09 18.97 12.85
CA LEU A 98 -8.76 18.29 14.10
C LEU A 98 -9.05 16.77 14.02
N ILE A 99 -10.23 16.38 13.53
CA ILE A 99 -10.62 14.97 13.40
C ILE A 99 -9.65 14.24 12.45
N SER A 100 -9.36 14.82 11.29
CA SER A 100 -8.44 14.22 10.32
C SER A 100 -7.02 14.09 10.86
N PHE A 101 -6.55 15.08 11.63
CA PHE A 101 -5.23 15.03 12.28
C PHE A 101 -5.16 13.93 13.32
N ILE A 102 -6.15 13.85 14.23
CA ILE A 102 -6.22 12.80 15.26
C ILE A 102 -6.26 11.41 14.61
N PHE A 103 -7.10 11.22 13.59
CA PHE A 103 -7.19 9.95 12.87
C PHE A 103 -5.84 9.56 12.25
N THR A 104 -5.18 10.50 11.56
CA THR A 104 -3.87 10.26 10.95
C THR A 104 -2.81 9.96 11.99
N LEU A 105 -2.81 10.65 13.13
CA LEU A 105 -1.87 10.42 14.22
C LEU A 105 -2.04 9.01 14.80
N ILE A 106 -3.28 8.57 15.05
CA ILE A 106 -3.57 7.23 15.56
C ILE A 106 -3.06 6.17 14.58
N LYS A 107 -3.40 6.29 13.28
CA LYS A 107 -2.98 5.31 12.28
C LYS A 107 -1.47 5.30 12.02
N THR A 108 -0.82 6.45 12.11
CA THR A 108 0.65 6.52 12.05
C THR A 108 1.28 5.87 13.28
N ASN A 109 0.67 6.04 14.46
CA ASN A 109 1.14 5.42 15.69
C ASN A 109 1.00 3.88 15.68
N GLU A 110 -0.07 3.35 15.10
CA GLU A 110 -0.21 1.90 14.87
C GLU A 110 0.97 1.37 14.04
N PHE A 111 1.29 2.02 12.91
CA PHE A 111 2.43 1.65 12.06
C PHE A 111 3.78 1.76 12.76
N VAL A 112 4.04 2.85 13.49
CA VAL A 112 5.29 3.04 14.25
C VAL A 112 5.45 1.96 15.32
N SER A 113 4.38 1.65 16.04
CA SER A 113 4.38 0.61 17.08
C SER A 113 4.62 -0.78 16.49
N GLU A 114 3.96 -1.11 15.38
CA GLU A 114 4.15 -2.38 14.68
C GLU A 114 5.59 -2.53 14.16
N THR A 115 6.13 -1.49 13.52
CA THR A 115 7.52 -1.47 13.07
C THR A 115 8.50 -1.68 14.22
N ALA A 116 8.30 -1.01 15.34
CA ALA A 116 9.14 -1.16 16.53
C ALA A 116 9.07 -2.58 17.11
N GLN A 117 7.89 -3.21 17.10
CA GLN A 117 7.73 -4.61 17.53
C GLN A 117 8.48 -5.58 16.63
N TYR A 118 8.45 -5.41 15.30
CA TYR A 118 9.25 -6.23 14.40
C TYR A 118 10.75 -6.07 14.64
N MET A 119 11.22 -4.84 14.88
CA MET A 119 12.63 -4.55 15.20
C MET A 119 13.05 -5.20 16.51
N LEU A 120 12.23 -5.09 17.55
CA LEU A 120 12.47 -5.72 18.84
C LEU A 120 12.55 -7.24 18.69
N SER A 121 11.57 -7.84 18.03
CA SER A 121 11.53 -9.28 17.75
C SER A 121 12.78 -9.77 17.02
N THR A 122 13.23 -9.02 16.00
CA THR A 122 14.49 -9.33 15.28
C THR A 122 15.69 -9.26 16.22
N SER A 123 15.76 -8.22 17.07
CA SER A 123 16.85 -8.06 18.05
C SER A 123 16.88 -9.20 19.07
N GLU A 124 15.72 -9.61 19.57
CA GLU A 124 15.58 -10.73 20.50
C GLU A 124 15.96 -12.07 19.85
N ASN A 125 15.55 -12.28 18.60
CA ASN A 125 15.96 -13.48 17.85
C ASN A 125 17.49 -13.58 17.74
N ILE A 126 18.15 -12.48 17.35
CA ILE A 126 19.62 -12.43 17.25
C ILE A 126 20.27 -12.72 18.61
N LYS A 127 19.79 -12.10 19.71
CA LYS A 127 20.31 -12.32 21.06
C LYS A 127 20.15 -13.77 21.51
N ASN A 128 19.07 -14.41 21.10
CA ASN A 128 18.74 -15.79 21.49
C ASN A 128 19.26 -16.84 20.48
N HIS A 129 20.15 -16.45 19.56
CA HIS A 129 20.70 -17.33 18.51
C HIS A 129 19.61 -18.01 17.65
N LYS A 130 18.46 -17.34 17.45
CA LYS A 130 17.39 -17.76 16.56
C LYS A 130 17.51 -17.03 15.21
N PRO A 131 16.94 -17.57 14.13
CA PRO A 131 16.92 -16.90 12.85
C PRO A 131 16.31 -15.49 12.93
N MET A 132 16.99 -14.48 12.38
CA MET A 132 16.63 -13.06 12.55
C MET A 132 15.23 -12.71 12.03
N GLY A 133 14.79 -13.34 10.97
CA GLY A 133 13.47 -13.13 10.36
C GLY A 133 12.39 -14.10 10.87
N MET A 134 12.70 -14.90 11.89
CA MET A 134 11.73 -15.80 12.50
C MET A 134 10.56 -15.00 13.03
N ALA A 135 9.35 -15.39 12.62
CA ALA A 135 8.16 -14.68 13.06
C ALA A 135 7.85 -14.99 14.52
N ASN A 136 7.91 -13.99 15.36
CA ASN A 136 7.41 -14.06 16.75
C ASN A 136 5.95 -13.61 16.74
N ASN A 137 5.05 -14.45 16.21
CA ASN A 137 3.61 -14.20 16.26
C ASN A 137 3.01 -14.47 17.66
N GLU A 138 3.81 -14.96 18.60
CA GLU A 138 3.40 -15.22 19.97
C GLU A 138 3.70 -13.99 20.81
N GLY A 139 2.85 -13.03 20.76
CA GLY A 139 2.45 -11.89 21.57
C GLY A 139 3.11 -11.53 22.90
N ASN A 140 4.32 -11.97 23.16
CA ASN A 140 5.06 -11.67 24.41
C ASN A 140 6.17 -10.63 24.22
N ALA A 141 6.33 -10.02 23.06
CA ALA A 141 7.14 -8.82 22.95
C ALA A 141 6.36 -7.69 23.67
N GLY A 142 6.77 -7.37 24.87
CA GLY A 142 6.26 -6.18 25.58
C GLY A 142 6.32 -4.95 24.67
N ASN A 143 5.63 -3.87 25.05
CA ASN A 143 5.61 -2.66 24.21
C ASN A 143 7.04 -2.24 23.86
N ALA A 144 7.44 -2.40 22.59
CA ALA A 144 8.78 -2.09 22.09
C ALA A 144 9.13 -0.61 22.33
N LEU A 145 8.11 0.24 22.36
CA LEU A 145 8.20 1.66 22.67
C LEU A 145 7.18 2.04 23.74
N SER A 146 7.53 3.01 24.60
CA SER A 146 6.52 3.64 25.43
C SER A 146 5.50 4.38 24.56
N LEU A 147 4.27 4.50 25.04
CA LEU A 147 3.18 5.18 24.34
C LEU A 147 3.58 6.61 23.93
N GLY A 148 4.21 7.38 24.84
CA GLY A 148 4.68 8.73 24.56
C GLY A 148 5.73 8.78 23.44
N MET A 149 6.69 7.85 23.43
CA MET A 149 7.73 7.78 22.40
C MET A 149 7.15 7.42 21.02
N SER A 150 6.21 6.48 20.95
CA SER A 150 5.60 6.10 19.67
C SER A 150 4.77 7.24 19.07
N PHE A 151 4.01 7.98 19.90
CA PHE A 151 3.31 9.20 19.45
C PHE A 151 4.25 10.32 19.03
N PHE A 152 5.37 10.51 19.73
CA PHE A 152 6.37 11.50 19.37
C PHE A 152 6.99 11.21 18.00
N ILE A 153 7.40 9.95 17.75
CA ILE A 153 7.92 9.52 16.44
C ILE A 153 6.86 9.70 15.36
N SER A 154 5.61 9.35 15.63
CA SER A 154 4.50 9.49 14.70
C SER A 154 4.27 10.95 14.30
N LEU A 155 4.32 11.86 15.28
CA LEU A 155 4.19 13.30 15.04
C LEU A 155 5.32 13.83 14.16
N ILE A 156 6.58 13.44 14.45
CA ILE A 156 7.74 13.82 13.62
C ILE A 156 7.55 13.30 12.20
N THR A 157 7.12 12.05 12.04
CA THR A 157 6.88 11.44 10.72
C THR A 157 5.82 12.23 9.93
N ILE A 158 4.71 12.59 10.56
CA ILE A 158 3.65 13.40 9.93
C ILE A 158 4.19 14.77 9.54
N ILE A 159 4.96 15.44 10.41
CA ILE A 159 5.55 16.76 10.14
C ILE A 159 6.48 16.68 8.92
N ILE A 160 7.40 15.72 8.87
CA ILE A 160 8.35 15.56 7.78
C ILE A 160 7.60 15.34 6.46
N ILE A 161 6.62 14.41 6.43
CA ILE A 161 5.84 14.14 5.22
C ILE A 161 5.01 15.36 4.83
N THR A 162 4.45 16.10 5.78
CA THR A 162 3.71 17.36 5.52
C THR A 162 4.60 18.40 4.84
N ILE A 163 5.83 18.60 5.32
CA ILE A 163 6.79 19.52 4.71
C ILE A 163 7.12 19.07 3.28
N ILE A 164 7.38 17.79 3.07
CA ILE A 164 7.64 17.22 1.75
C ILE A 164 6.45 17.45 0.82
N CYS A 165 5.22 17.11 1.24
CA CYS A 165 4.01 17.31 0.46
C CYS A 165 3.80 18.78 0.09
N TYR A 166 4.03 19.69 1.06
CA TYR A 166 3.91 21.13 0.81
C TYR A 166 4.90 21.58 -0.27
N GLN A 167 6.17 21.20 -0.18
CA GLN A 167 7.19 21.61 -1.14
C GLN A 167 6.98 21.02 -2.54
N PHE A 168 6.60 19.77 -2.65
CA PHE A 168 6.49 19.07 -3.94
C PHE A 168 5.15 19.27 -4.65
N TRP A 169 4.04 19.39 -3.91
CA TRP A 169 2.71 19.42 -4.50
C TRP A 169 1.95 20.72 -4.20
N LEU A 170 1.99 21.27 -2.98
CA LEU A 170 1.06 22.31 -2.56
C LEU A 170 1.57 23.73 -2.79
N LYS A 171 2.86 23.98 -2.64
CA LYS A 171 3.46 25.33 -2.71
C LYS A 171 3.18 26.08 -4.01
N HIS A 172 3.10 25.38 -5.13
CA HIS A 172 2.92 25.97 -6.47
C HIS A 172 1.65 25.48 -7.15
N THR A 173 0.71 24.93 -6.38
CA THR A 173 -0.53 24.35 -6.89
C THR A 173 -1.56 25.46 -7.16
N ASN A 174 -2.14 25.46 -8.37
CA ASN A 174 -3.31 26.26 -8.70
C ASN A 174 -4.62 25.53 -8.33
N ASN A 175 -5.76 26.23 -8.40
CA ASN A 175 -7.06 25.66 -8.00
C ASN A 175 -7.46 24.40 -8.76
N GLN A 176 -7.15 24.30 -10.06
CA GLN A 176 -7.48 23.09 -10.86
C GLN A 176 -6.64 21.90 -10.44
N GLU A 177 -5.37 22.15 -10.09
CA GLU A 177 -4.45 21.15 -9.62
C GLU A 177 -4.81 20.67 -8.22
N LEU A 178 -5.22 21.60 -7.35
CA LEU A 178 -5.67 21.28 -6.01
C LEU A 178 -6.94 20.43 -6.05
N ASP A 179 -7.88 20.73 -6.95
CA ASP A 179 -9.08 19.92 -7.18
C ASP A 179 -8.73 18.49 -7.66
N HIS A 180 -7.74 18.35 -8.55
CA HIS A 180 -7.23 17.05 -8.94
C HIS A 180 -6.65 16.27 -7.76
N LEU A 181 -5.74 16.88 -7.00
CA LEU A 181 -5.11 16.26 -5.84
C LEU A 181 -6.15 15.85 -4.77
N PHE A 182 -7.15 16.71 -4.54
CA PHE A 182 -8.27 16.42 -3.65
C PHE A 182 -9.04 15.17 -4.07
N LYS A 183 -9.41 15.07 -5.37
CA LYS A 183 -10.10 13.87 -5.90
C LYS A 183 -9.27 12.61 -5.80
N VAL A 184 -7.97 12.69 -6.12
CA VAL A 184 -7.04 11.56 -5.97
C VAL A 184 -6.95 11.14 -4.51
N SER A 185 -6.90 12.09 -3.56
CA SER A 185 -6.86 11.79 -2.14
C SER A 185 -8.13 11.11 -1.64
N LEU A 186 -9.32 11.51 -2.11
CA LEU A 186 -10.56 10.81 -1.77
C LEU A 186 -10.58 9.36 -2.30
N ILE A 187 -10.13 9.17 -3.54
CA ILE A 187 -10.04 7.83 -4.14
C ILE A 187 -9.01 6.98 -3.39
N SER A 188 -7.90 7.57 -2.94
CA SER A 188 -6.90 6.84 -2.16
C SER A 188 -7.46 6.28 -0.85
N PHE A 189 -8.28 7.05 -0.12
CA PHE A 189 -8.95 6.55 1.10
C PHE A 189 -9.85 5.36 0.79
N MET A 190 -10.63 5.43 -0.30
CA MET A 190 -11.47 4.30 -0.71
C MET A 190 -10.64 3.06 -1.04
N ILE A 191 -9.55 3.22 -1.80
CA ILE A 191 -8.67 2.11 -2.19
C ILE A 191 -7.92 1.54 -0.99
N LEU A 192 -7.45 2.40 -0.06
CA LEU A 192 -6.82 1.96 1.18
C LEU A 192 -7.80 1.11 2.01
N PHE A 193 -9.00 1.62 2.26
CA PHE A 193 -10.00 0.90 3.03
C PHE A 193 -10.37 -0.43 2.38
N ILE A 194 -10.76 -0.42 1.10
CA ILE A 194 -11.15 -1.64 0.38
C ILE A 194 -10.00 -2.65 0.33
N GLY A 195 -8.79 -2.21 0.03
CA GLY A 195 -7.63 -3.10 -0.11
C GLY A 195 -7.23 -3.76 1.20
N LEU A 196 -7.19 -3.00 2.30
CA LEU A 196 -6.85 -3.52 3.62
C LEU A 196 -7.93 -4.50 4.13
N GLU A 197 -9.21 -4.10 4.08
CA GLU A 197 -10.34 -4.92 4.53
C GLU A 197 -10.49 -6.20 3.72
N LEU A 198 -10.31 -6.14 2.40
CA LEU A 198 -10.41 -7.31 1.54
C LEU A 198 -9.33 -8.34 1.87
N VAL A 199 -8.08 -7.91 2.01
CA VAL A 199 -6.96 -8.80 2.35
C VAL A 199 -7.16 -9.40 3.74
N ASP A 200 -7.61 -8.62 4.71
CA ASP A 200 -7.78 -9.08 6.09
C ASP A 200 -8.97 -10.04 6.23
N SER A 201 -10.11 -9.71 5.62
CA SER A 201 -11.29 -10.59 5.59
C SER A 201 -11.00 -11.95 4.97
N LEU A 202 -10.22 -11.97 3.88
CA LEU A 202 -9.81 -13.22 3.24
C LEU A 202 -8.89 -14.07 4.12
N LYS A 203 -8.01 -13.47 4.94
CA LYS A 203 -7.16 -14.22 5.88
C LYS A 203 -7.98 -15.01 6.89
N HIS A 204 -9.00 -14.36 7.47
CA HIS A 204 -9.89 -15.02 8.43
C HIS A 204 -10.69 -16.15 7.82
N LEU A 205 -11.09 -16.00 6.55
CA LEU A 205 -11.85 -17.01 5.84
C LEU A 205 -10.99 -18.23 5.46
N TRP A 206 -9.75 -17.98 4.99
CA TRP A 206 -8.88 -19.05 4.50
C TRP A 206 -8.19 -19.84 5.60
N GLY A 207 -7.79 -19.22 6.71
CA GLY A 207 -7.20 -19.91 7.87
C GLY A 207 -6.02 -20.81 7.52
N ARG A 208 -5.18 -20.47 6.55
CA ARG A 208 -4.09 -21.28 6.01
C ARG A 208 -2.84 -21.20 6.88
N PHE A 209 -2.19 -22.33 7.14
CA PHE A 209 -0.87 -22.38 7.77
C PHE A 209 0.18 -21.68 6.90
N ARG A 210 1.16 -21.06 7.54
CA ARG A 210 2.32 -20.48 6.89
C ARG A 210 3.41 -21.54 6.67
N PRO A 211 4.34 -21.37 5.68
CA PRO A 211 5.44 -22.30 5.47
C PRO A 211 6.22 -22.66 6.75
N TYR A 212 6.63 -21.67 7.54
CA TYR A 212 7.37 -21.89 8.78
C TYR A 212 6.54 -22.60 9.86
N GLU A 213 5.24 -22.51 9.84
CA GLU A 213 4.36 -23.21 10.79
C GLU A 213 4.26 -24.70 10.48
N ILE A 214 4.47 -25.10 9.23
CA ILE A 214 4.49 -26.49 8.81
C ILE A 214 5.78 -27.18 9.28
N THR A 215 6.93 -26.50 9.18
CA THR A 215 8.21 -27.03 9.58
C THR A 215 8.42 -26.98 11.10
N ASP A 216 8.05 -25.88 11.73
CA ASP A 216 8.43 -25.57 13.11
C ASP A 216 7.33 -25.90 14.13
N LYS A 217 6.05 -25.96 13.71
CA LYS A 217 4.88 -26.07 14.61
C LYS A 217 3.94 -27.24 14.28
N ALA A 218 4.42 -28.24 13.57
CA ALA A 218 3.61 -29.42 13.16
C ALA A 218 2.32 -29.07 12.39
N GLY A 219 2.27 -27.92 11.71
CA GLY A 219 1.20 -27.57 10.81
C GLY A 219 1.14 -28.48 9.58
N HIS A 220 0.06 -28.40 8.84
CA HIS A 220 -0.08 -29.17 7.60
C HIS A 220 -0.27 -28.25 6.39
N PHE A 221 0.25 -28.67 5.24
CA PHE A 221 0.09 -27.95 3.99
C PHE A 221 -1.34 -28.08 3.48
N THR A 222 -1.94 -26.96 3.08
CA THR A 222 -3.19 -26.92 2.31
C THR A 222 -2.99 -26.06 1.06
N HIS A 223 -3.65 -26.46 -0.03
CA HIS A 223 -3.67 -25.62 -1.24
C HIS A 223 -4.47 -24.33 -0.99
N TRP A 224 -4.13 -23.26 -1.72
CA TRP A 224 -4.86 -21.99 -1.61
C TRP A 224 -6.35 -22.09 -2.01
N LEU A 225 -6.73 -23.15 -2.75
CA LEU A 225 -8.13 -23.45 -3.07
C LEU A 225 -8.92 -24.01 -1.88
N THR A 226 -8.25 -24.43 -0.81
CA THR A 226 -8.88 -25.00 0.38
C THR A 226 -9.20 -23.88 1.37
N ILE A 227 -10.48 -23.72 1.68
CA ILE A 227 -10.94 -22.78 2.72
C ILE A 227 -11.00 -23.56 4.03
N ASN A 228 -10.11 -23.23 4.97
CA ASN A 228 -10.01 -23.93 6.25
C ASN A 228 -10.90 -23.29 7.35
N GLY A 229 -11.49 -22.11 7.08
CA GLY A 229 -12.23 -21.35 8.06
C GLY A 229 -11.32 -20.60 9.05
N ASN A 230 -11.87 -20.16 10.16
CA ASN A 230 -11.11 -19.44 11.18
C ASN A 230 -10.31 -20.40 12.08
N THR A 231 -9.10 -20.74 11.66
CA THR A 231 -8.18 -21.64 12.36
C THR A 231 -7.21 -20.91 13.29
N GLY A 232 -7.17 -19.56 13.26
CA GLY A 232 -6.14 -18.75 13.90
C GLY A 232 -4.88 -18.56 13.05
N HIS A 233 -4.73 -19.28 11.93
CA HIS A 233 -3.63 -19.12 10.96
C HIS A 233 -4.02 -18.16 9.85
N SER A 234 -3.08 -17.38 9.31
CA SER A 234 -3.38 -16.25 8.42
C SER A 234 -2.35 -16.11 7.28
N SER A 235 -2.01 -17.25 6.62
CA SER A 235 -1.07 -17.20 5.50
C SER A 235 -1.67 -16.56 4.23
N PHE A 236 -2.90 -16.91 3.87
CA PHE A 236 -3.51 -16.48 2.61
C PHE A 236 -4.61 -15.45 2.82
N PRO A 237 -4.59 -14.34 2.07
CA PRO A 237 -3.50 -13.81 1.25
C PRO A 237 -2.45 -13.04 2.07
N SER A 238 -1.32 -12.65 1.45
CA SER A 238 -0.21 -11.97 2.13
C SER A 238 -0.51 -10.51 2.45
N GLY A 239 -0.61 -10.15 3.74
CA GLY A 239 -0.82 -8.77 4.17
C GLY A 239 0.34 -7.83 3.83
N HIS A 240 1.60 -8.25 4.06
CA HIS A 240 2.77 -7.45 3.72
C HIS A 240 2.84 -7.14 2.22
N THR A 241 2.56 -8.13 1.37
CA THR A 241 2.54 -7.92 -0.09
C THR A 241 1.42 -6.95 -0.50
N GLY A 242 0.23 -7.09 0.07
CA GLY A 242 -0.87 -6.14 -0.13
C GLY A 242 -0.48 -4.72 0.30
N ASN A 243 0.08 -4.56 1.50
CA ASN A 243 0.54 -3.26 1.99
C ASN A 243 1.64 -2.66 1.10
N GLY A 244 2.64 -3.46 0.69
CA GLY A 244 3.68 -3.01 -0.21
C GLY A 244 3.15 -2.50 -1.55
N ALA A 245 2.09 -3.12 -2.06
CA ALA A 245 1.49 -2.79 -3.34
C ALA A 245 0.81 -1.41 -3.37
N PHE A 246 0.43 -0.84 -2.22
CA PHE A 246 -0.08 0.52 -2.15
C PHE A 246 0.92 1.57 -2.67
N LEU A 247 2.23 1.28 -2.67
CA LEU A 247 3.22 2.22 -3.19
C LEU A 247 2.95 2.63 -4.66
N MET A 248 2.33 1.75 -5.46
CA MET A 248 1.92 2.07 -6.83
C MET A 248 0.96 3.27 -6.90
N PHE A 249 0.13 3.48 -5.86
CA PHE A 249 -0.88 4.54 -5.85
C PHE A 249 -0.27 5.94 -5.88
N ILE A 250 0.95 6.13 -5.38
CA ILE A 250 1.64 7.43 -5.36
C ILE A 250 1.76 8.02 -6.77
N ALA A 251 1.80 7.18 -7.79
CA ALA A 251 1.86 7.61 -9.19
C ALA A 251 0.74 8.58 -9.57
N PHE A 252 -0.46 8.41 -9.00
CA PHE A 252 -1.64 9.18 -9.37
C PHE A 252 -1.63 10.64 -8.86
N TYR A 253 -0.76 10.97 -7.91
CA TYR A 253 -0.56 12.35 -7.46
C TYR A 253 0.26 13.20 -8.43
N PHE A 254 0.94 12.58 -9.39
CA PHE A 254 1.71 13.31 -10.40
C PHE A 254 0.87 13.61 -11.65
N LYS A 255 1.18 14.71 -12.35
CA LYS A 255 0.46 15.14 -13.56
C LYS A 255 1.07 14.60 -14.84
N LYS A 256 2.42 14.55 -14.88
CA LYS A 256 3.16 14.13 -16.07
C LYS A 256 3.06 12.62 -16.21
N LEU A 257 2.48 12.13 -17.30
CA LEU A 257 2.31 10.69 -17.57
C LEU A 257 3.64 9.92 -17.47
N ARG A 258 4.75 10.51 -17.92
CA ARG A 258 6.08 9.89 -17.78
C ARG A 258 6.44 9.67 -16.33
N THR A 259 6.24 10.66 -15.46
CA THR A 259 6.50 10.56 -14.01
C THR A 259 5.57 9.52 -13.38
N GLN A 260 4.28 9.55 -13.74
CA GLN A 260 3.31 8.55 -13.26
C GLN A 260 3.77 7.13 -13.58
N LYS A 261 4.17 6.86 -14.82
CA LYS A 261 4.66 5.54 -15.25
C LYS A 261 5.92 5.12 -14.49
N ILE A 262 6.87 6.02 -14.29
CA ILE A 262 8.10 5.73 -13.55
C ILE A 262 7.76 5.39 -12.08
N VAL A 263 6.98 6.23 -11.41
CA VAL A 263 6.60 6.03 -10.00
C VAL A 263 5.76 4.76 -9.84
N PHE A 264 4.84 4.50 -10.76
CA PHE A 264 4.06 3.26 -10.77
C PHE A 264 4.96 2.03 -10.92
N SER A 265 5.93 2.08 -11.84
CA SER A 265 6.88 0.97 -12.03
C SER A 265 7.75 0.74 -10.80
N ILE A 266 8.19 1.80 -10.12
CA ILE A 266 8.91 1.69 -8.84
C ILE A 266 8.03 1.01 -7.78
N GLY A 267 6.77 1.43 -7.66
CA GLY A 267 5.83 0.80 -6.74
C GLY A 267 5.56 -0.67 -7.06
N LEU A 268 5.46 -1.02 -8.34
CA LEU A 268 5.29 -2.41 -8.77
C LEU A 268 6.54 -3.25 -8.45
N CYS A 269 7.74 -2.75 -8.75
CA CYS A 269 8.99 -3.41 -8.37
C CYS A 269 9.09 -3.63 -6.86
N TYR A 270 8.75 -2.62 -6.07
CA TYR A 270 8.71 -2.74 -4.61
C TYR A 270 7.74 -3.83 -4.15
N SER A 271 6.56 -3.90 -4.75
CA SER A 271 5.54 -4.93 -4.44
C SER A 271 6.05 -6.35 -4.72
N ILE A 272 6.75 -6.52 -5.84
CA ILE A 272 7.37 -7.80 -6.22
C ILE A 272 8.49 -8.16 -5.23
N LEU A 273 9.36 -7.22 -4.88
CA LEU A 273 10.41 -7.45 -3.89
C LEU A 273 9.82 -7.80 -2.53
N MET A 274 8.74 -7.13 -2.11
CA MET A 274 8.01 -7.49 -0.90
C MET A 274 7.49 -8.92 -0.99
N ALA A 275 6.84 -9.32 -2.09
CA ALA A 275 6.35 -10.67 -2.29
C ALA A 275 7.47 -11.72 -2.17
N LEU A 276 8.60 -11.51 -2.84
CA LEU A 276 9.77 -12.38 -2.79
C LEU A 276 10.36 -12.46 -1.38
N SER A 277 10.39 -11.35 -0.65
CA SER A 277 10.86 -11.32 0.73
C SER A 277 10.02 -12.21 1.66
N ARG A 278 8.69 -12.23 1.44
CA ARG A 278 7.77 -13.05 2.25
C ARG A 278 7.91 -14.55 1.98
N ILE A 279 8.14 -14.91 0.72
CA ILE A 279 8.49 -16.31 0.35
C ILE A 279 9.84 -16.67 0.97
N ARG A 280 10.82 -15.79 0.89
CA ARG A 280 12.19 -16.04 1.37
C ARG A 280 12.29 -16.37 2.85
N ILE A 281 11.52 -15.69 3.71
CA ILE A 281 11.52 -15.98 5.15
C ILE A 281 10.47 -17.03 5.56
N GLY A 282 9.79 -17.66 4.61
CA GLY A 282 8.79 -18.70 4.88
C GLY A 282 7.50 -18.19 5.51
N ALA A 283 7.23 -16.89 5.40
CA ALA A 283 6.00 -16.30 5.96
C ALA A 283 4.77 -16.57 5.09
N HIS A 284 4.97 -16.77 3.78
CA HIS A 284 3.90 -16.96 2.80
C HIS A 284 4.32 -17.87 1.66
N PHE A 285 3.36 -18.58 1.08
CA PHE A 285 3.53 -19.32 -0.16
C PHE A 285 3.46 -18.40 -1.38
N THR A 286 3.87 -18.92 -2.55
CA THR A 286 3.79 -18.18 -3.83
C THR A 286 2.35 -17.77 -4.15
N SER A 287 1.37 -18.64 -3.93
CA SER A 287 -0.04 -18.31 -4.12
C SER A 287 -0.53 -17.16 -3.22
N ASP A 288 -0.08 -17.11 -1.95
CA ASP A 288 -0.51 -16.09 -0.99
C ASP A 288 -0.10 -14.68 -1.45
N VAL A 289 1.14 -14.54 -1.88
CA VAL A 289 1.69 -13.26 -2.37
C VAL A 289 1.11 -12.89 -3.74
N THR A 290 0.90 -13.87 -4.61
CA THR A 290 0.34 -13.66 -5.95
C THR A 290 -1.11 -13.19 -5.87
N MET A 291 -1.91 -13.77 -4.96
CA MET A 291 -3.29 -13.30 -4.75
C MET A 291 -3.31 -11.85 -4.26
N SER A 292 -2.45 -11.48 -3.33
CA SER A 292 -2.35 -10.09 -2.87
C SER A 292 -1.95 -9.14 -4.00
N LEU A 293 -0.98 -9.53 -4.83
CA LEU A 293 -0.61 -8.73 -6.02
C LEU A 293 -1.77 -8.61 -7.00
N LEU A 294 -2.53 -9.68 -7.24
CA LEU A 294 -3.68 -9.68 -8.14
C LEU A 294 -4.78 -8.73 -7.65
N ILE A 295 -5.14 -8.83 -6.36
CA ILE A 295 -6.13 -7.95 -5.73
C ILE A 295 -5.70 -6.49 -5.85
N MET A 296 -4.49 -6.19 -5.40
CA MET A 296 -4.00 -4.81 -5.34
C MET A 296 -3.76 -4.21 -6.72
N PHE A 297 -3.20 -4.96 -7.66
CA PHE A 297 -3.03 -4.50 -9.03
C PHE A 297 -4.38 -4.22 -9.70
N SER A 298 -5.39 -5.07 -9.47
CA SER A 298 -6.76 -4.85 -9.95
C SER A 298 -7.36 -3.57 -9.37
N LEU A 299 -7.17 -3.32 -8.07
CA LEU A 299 -7.60 -2.07 -7.43
C LEU A 299 -6.88 -0.85 -8.03
N MET A 300 -5.59 -0.95 -8.38
CA MET A 300 -4.86 0.13 -9.06
C MET A 300 -5.41 0.41 -10.46
N VAL A 301 -5.79 -0.63 -11.23
CA VAL A 301 -6.43 -0.47 -12.54
C VAL A 301 -7.80 0.22 -12.40
N ILE A 302 -8.58 -0.17 -11.40
CA ILE A 302 -9.87 0.46 -11.10
C ILE A 302 -9.67 1.93 -10.69
N ALA A 303 -8.69 2.22 -9.81
CA ALA A 303 -8.36 3.57 -9.40
C ALA A 303 -7.96 4.45 -10.60
N ASP A 304 -7.08 3.96 -11.48
CA ASP A 304 -6.68 4.67 -12.72
C ASP A 304 -7.89 5.00 -13.59
N PHE A 305 -8.80 4.04 -13.78
CA PHE A 305 -10.03 4.25 -14.54
C PHE A 305 -10.94 5.29 -13.90
N ILE A 306 -11.18 5.24 -12.58
CA ILE A 306 -12.03 6.19 -11.85
C ILE A 306 -11.43 7.59 -11.91
N ILE A 307 -10.13 7.74 -11.63
CA ILE A 307 -9.42 9.03 -11.66
C ILE A 307 -9.56 9.66 -13.05
N ASN A 308 -9.30 8.92 -14.12
CA ASN A 308 -9.42 9.42 -15.47
C ASN A 308 -10.85 9.83 -15.84
N LYS A 309 -11.86 9.04 -15.41
CA LYS A 309 -13.28 9.33 -15.67
C LYS A 309 -13.77 10.60 -14.91
N VAL A 310 -13.36 10.77 -13.66
CA VAL A 310 -13.75 11.91 -12.82
C VAL A 310 -13.12 13.19 -13.35
N ILE A 311 -11.85 13.14 -13.79
CA ILE A 311 -11.14 14.31 -14.35
C ILE A 311 -11.72 14.71 -15.72
N SER A 312 -12.03 13.74 -16.61
CA SER A 312 -12.58 14.04 -17.94
C SER A 312 -13.96 14.70 -17.88
N ARG A 313 -14.82 14.30 -16.94
CA ARG A 313 -16.15 14.90 -16.75
C ARG A 313 -16.09 16.37 -16.33
N HIS A 314 -15.13 16.74 -15.50
CA HIS A 314 -14.99 18.11 -15.03
C HIS A 314 -14.58 19.06 -16.17
N LYS A 315 -13.70 18.63 -17.08
CA LYS A 315 -13.31 19.41 -18.26
C LYS A 315 -14.46 19.65 -19.23
N ASN A 316 -15.30 18.64 -19.47
CA ASN A 316 -16.44 18.75 -20.37
C ASN A 316 -17.55 19.69 -19.83
N LYS A 317 -17.61 19.89 -18.51
CA LYS A 317 -18.55 20.83 -17.88
C LYS A 317 -18.06 22.27 -18.02
N LEU A 318 -16.77 22.50 -17.79
CA LEU A 318 -16.14 23.85 -17.96
C LEU A 318 -16.04 24.31 -19.41
N SER A 319 -16.18 23.42 -20.39
CA SER A 319 -16.20 23.80 -21.82
C SER A 319 -17.60 24.09 -22.36
N LYS A 320 -18.65 23.95 -21.54
CA LYS A 320 -20.05 24.22 -21.89
C LYS A 320 -20.62 25.47 -21.22
N ASP A 321 -19.93 25.95 -20.19
CA ASP A 321 -20.14 27.26 -19.55
C ASP A 321 -19.16 28.28 -20.11
#